data_9bfcf2f3a48343b335a8b2a8f962ff13
#
_entry.id   9bfcf2f3a48343b335a8b2a8f962ff13
#
_cell.length_a   1.000
_cell.length_b   1.000
_cell.length_c   1.000
_cell.angle_alpha   90.00
_cell.angle_beta   90.00
_cell.angle_gamma   90.00
#
_symmetry.space_group_name_H-M   'P 1'
#
loop_
_entity.id
_entity.type
_entity.pdbx_description
1 polymer ?
#
loop_
_entity_poly.entity_id
_entity_poly.type
_entity_poly.pdbx_seq_one_letter_code
_entity_poly.pdbx_strand_id
1 'polypeptide(L)'
;KSFSKLNPIRLIYTVWIRWQERISRQNYDSYAMEMKKLNGYENDFPEFNKNHTAVTEAQMNQLLTALRLTEKMDDTCVVEIGAYRGETSVCLASETKRRLFCIDPYIGYGGAEDDYIIFKDKTAGYDNITHLKMTSGEARKEWDENQTASLIFIDAVHDYANTSFDINTWQSVLCKGGYLALHDVDQKAFAGTRRAAYECRKSMNLAAHVDNLAIFKK
;
A
#
# COMPACT_ATOMS: atom_id res chain seq x y z
N LYS A 1 24.51 -11.88 32.58
CA LYS A 1 23.27 -11.59 31.82
C LYS A 1 23.16 -10.09 31.72
N SER A 2 23.55 -9.50 30.58
CA SER A 2 23.42 -8.08 30.29
C SER A 2 21.95 -7.76 30.03
N PHE A 3 21.32 -7.03 30.92
CA PHE A 3 20.06 -6.35 30.63
C PHE A 3 20.38 -5.26 29.60
N SER A 4 20.05 -5.48 28.33
CA SER A 4 20.08 -4.42 27.33
C SER A 4 19.15 -3.32 27.82
N LYS A 5 19.70 -2.13 28.11
CA LYS A 5 18.92 -0.95 28.51
C LYS A 5 17.90 -0.69 27.42
N LEU A 6 16.62 -0.95 27.68
CA LEU A 6 15.52 -0.61 26.79
C LEU A 6 15.62 0.88 26.48
N ASN A 7 15.77 1.23 25.20
CA ASN A 7 15.78 2.63 24.76
C ASN A 7 14.43 3.26 25.15
N PRO A 8 14.41 4.27 26.05
CA PRO A 8 13.17 4.86 26.54
C PRO A 8 12.29 5.44 25.44
N ILE A 9 12.88 5.95 24.35
CA ILE A 9 12.15 6.47 23.18
C ILE A 9 11.39 5.32 22.50
N ARG A 10 12.03 4.15 22.33
CA ARG A 10 11.40 2.97 21.75
C ARG A 10 10.23 2.47 22.60
N LEU A 11 10.37 2.54 23.93
CA LEU A 11 9.30 2.14 24.85
C LEU A 11 8.10 3.09 24.74
N ILE A 12 8.33 4.39 24.76
CA ILE A 12 7.28 5.42 24.62
C ILE A 12 6.55 5.25 23.30
N TYR A 13 7.28 5.05 22.20
CA TYR A 13 6.70 4.83 20.87
C TYR A 13 5.85 3.56 20.82
N THR A 14 6.32 2.46 21.40
CA THR A 14 5.56 1.21 21.50
C THR A 14 4.26 1.37 22.28
N VAL A 15 4.30 2.09 23.42
CA VAL A 15 3.11 2.37 24.23
C VAL A 15 2.12 3.24 23.46
N TRP A 16 2.61 4.25 22.74
CA TRP A 16 1.79 5.13 21.92
C TRP A 16 1.10 4.38 20.79
N ILE A 17 1.81 3.50 20.04
CA ILE A 17 1.21 2.67 18.99
C ILE A 17 0.08 1.79 19.58
N ARG A 18 0.35 1.09 20.69
CA ARG A 18 -0.65 0.23 21.34
C ARG A 18 -1.90 1.02 21.78
N TRP A 19 -1.70 2.24 22.23
CA TRP A 19 -2.79 3.12 22.62
C TRP A 19 -3.62 3.55 21.40
N GLN A 20 -2.98 3.92 20.30
CA GLN A 20 -3.66 4.24 19.03
C GLN A 20 -4.49 3.05 18.52
N GLU A 21 -3.92 1.85 18.54
CA GLU A 21 -4.62 0.64 18.16
C GLU A 21 -5.84 0.34 19.05
N ARG A 22 -5.72 0.57 20.35
CA ARG A 22 -6.84 0.42 21.27
C ARG A 22 -7.98 1.38 20.94
N ILE A 23 -7.68 2.66 20.70
CA ILE A 23 -8.66 3.66 20.27
C ILE A 23 -9.33 3.22 18.95
N SER A 24 -8.53 2.79 17.99
CA SER A 24 -9.02 2.36 16.68
C SER A 24 -10.00 1.19 16.80
N ARG A 25 -9.68 0.18 17.63
CA ARG A 25 -10.56 -0.97 17.89
C ARG A 25 -11.85 -0.60 18.62
N GLN A 26 -11.78 0.33 19.58
CA GLN A 26 -12.95 0.79 20.33
C GLN A 26 -13.95 1.55 19.45
N ASN A 27 -13.45 2.25 18.41
CA ASN A 27 -14.25 3.06 17.51
C ASN A 27 -14.36 2.45 16.10
N TYR A 28 -14.10 1.15 15.95
CA TYR A 28 -14.02 0.49 14.64
C TYR A 28 -15.22 0.76 13.73
N ASP A 29 -16.44 0.66 14.28
CA ASP A 29 -17.67 0.84 13.52
C ASP A 29 -17.89 2.30 13.08
N SER A 30 -17.35 3.28 13.84
CA SER A 30 -17.45 4.69 13.47
C SER A 30 -16.56 5.06 12.28
N TYR A 31 -15.59 4.21 11.91
CA TYR A 31 -14.72 4.37 10.76
C TYR A 31 -15.22 3.61 9.52
N ALA A 32 -16.51 3.23 9.50
CA ALA A 32 -17.12 2.62 8.33
C ALA A 32 -17.10 3.57 7.12
N MET A 33 -16.83 3.02 5.95
CA MET A 33 -16.87 3.73 4.69
C MET A 33 -17.87 3.08 3.75
N GLU A 34 -18.47 3.87 2.87
CA GLU A 34 -19.43 3.39 1.88
C GLU A 34 -18.76 2.45 0.88
N MET A 35 -19.39 1.30 0.62
CA MET A 35 -18.96 0.37 -0.43
C MET A 35 -19.33 0.93 -1.79
N LYS A 36 -18.35 1.03 -2.69
CA LYS A 36 -18.53 1.46 -4.07
C LYS A 36 -17.39 0.99 -4.96
N LYS A 37 -17.60 1.01 -6.27
CA LYS A 37 -16.63 0.56 -7.26
C LYS A 37 -16.23 1.70 -8.20
N LEU A 38 -15.00 1.66 -8.68
CA LEU A 38 -14.62 2.36 -9.89
C LEU A 38 -15.32 1.69 -11.07
N ASN A 39 -15.88 2.51 -11.96
CA ASN A 39 -16.56 2.04 -13.16
C ASN A 39 -15.60 2.13 -14.36
N GLY A 40 -15.79 1.24 -15.34
CA GLY A 40 -15.25 1.43 -16.66
C GLY A 40 -14.41 0.31 -17.24
N TYR A 41 -13.93 -0.65 -16.44
CA TYR A 41 -13.09 -1.70 -16.97
C TYR A 41 -13.42 -3.06 -16.33
N GLU A 42 -13.59 -4.08 -17.16
CA GLU A 42 -13.36 -5.47 -16.80
C GLU A 42 -11.91 -5.77 -17.25
N ASN A 43 -11.05 -6.09 -16.29
CA ASN A 43 -9.64 -6.27 -16.55
C ASN A 43 -9.36 -7.78 -16.68
N ASP A 44 -8.74 -8.19 -17.78
CA ASP A 44 -8.01 -9.43 -17.82
C ASP A 44 -6.65 -9.20 -17.17
N PHE A 45 -6.28 -10.04 -16.23
CA PHE A 45 -4.97 -9.98 -15.57
C PHE A 45 -4.41 -11.39 -15.43
N PRO A 46 -3.07 -11.53 -15.31
CA PRO A 46 -2.45 -12.83 -15.14
C PRO A 46 -3.04 -13.58 -13.94
N GLU A 47 -3.19 -14.89 -14.06
CA GLU A 47 -3.53 -15.72 -12.92
C GLU A 47 -2.46 -15.55 -11.84
N PHE A 48 -2.87 -15.22 -10.63
CA PHE A 48 -1.96 -15.03 -9.51
C PHE A 48 -2.19 -16.07 -8.42
N ASN A 49 -1.10 -16.38 -7.71
CA ASN A 49 -1.12 -17.38 -6.67
C ASN A 49 -1.73 -16.81 -5.37
N LYS A 50 -2.95 -17.22 -5.05
CA LYS A 50 -3.70 -16.78 -3.85
C LYS A 50 -2.99 -17.15 -2.53
N ASN A 51 -1.98 -18.03 -2.54
CA ASN A 51 -1.13 -18.31 -1.38
C ASN A 51 0.01 -17.28 -1.19
N HIS A 52 0.20 -16.41 -2.17
CA HIS A 52 1.27 -15.40 -2.16
C HIS A 52 0.74 -13.96 -2.08
N THR A 53 -0.56 -13.77 -1.97
CA THR A 53 -1.19 -12.46 -1.79
C THR A 53 -2.50 -12.59 -1.03
N ALA A 54 -2.87 -11.55 -0.28
CA ALA A 54 -4.18 -11.42 0.34
C ALA A 54 -5.17 -10.62 -0.53
N VAL A 55 -4.69 -10.05 -1.64
CA VAL A 55 -5.53 -9.29 -2.60
C VAL A 55 -6.45 -10.25 -3.35
N THR A 56 -7.76 -9.98 -3.33
CA THR A 56 -8.76 -10.76 -4.07
C THR A 56 -8.84 -10.33 -5.54
N GLU A 57 -9.46 -11.15 -6.39
CA GLU A 57 -9.70 -10.79 -7.80
C GLU A 57 -10.51 -9.50 -7.94
N ALA A 58 -11.53 -9.32 -7.09
CA ALA A 58 -12.34 -8.11 -7.09
C ALA A 58 -11.51 -6.84 -6.74
N GLN A 59 -10.60 -6.97 -5.79
CA GLN A 59 -9.68 -5.90 -5.39
C GLN A 59 -8.64 -5.63 -6.49
N MET A 60 -8.04 -6.68 -7.08
CA MET A 60 -7.11 -6.57 -8.19
C MET A 60 -7.76 -5.84 -9.37
N ASN A 61 -9.01 -6.21 -9.72
CA ASN A 61 -9.75 -5.51 -10.77
C ASN A 61 -9.91 -4.02 -10.49
N GLN A 62 -10.12 -3.61 -9.24
CA GLN A 62 -10.22 -2.20 -8.87
C GLN A 62 -8.86 -1.48 -8.90
N LEU A 63 -7.77 -2.15 -8.51
CA LEU A 63 -6.41 -1.61 -8.65
C LEU A 63 -6.05 -1.37 -10.12
N LEU A 64 -6.31 -2.36 -10.98
CA LEU A 64 -6.06 -2.23 -12.42
C LEU A 64 -6.98 -1.20 -13.09
N THR A 65 -8.23 -1.07 -12.61
CA THR A 65 -9.12 0.01 -13.06
C THR A 65 -8.54 1.39 -12.72
N ALA A 66 -8.03 1.59 -11.51
CA ALA A 66 -7.35 2.84 -11.12
C ALA A 66 -6.09 3.08 -11.96
N LEU A 67 -5.30 2.04 -12.22
CA LEU A 67 -4.13 2.07 -13.09
C LEU A 67 -4.48 2.56 -14.50
N ARG A 68 -5.50 1.97 -15.14
CA ARG A 68 -5.96 2.32 -16.49
C ARG A 68 -6.59 3.71 -16.56
N LEU A 69 -7.32 4.15 -15.54
CA LEU A 69 -7.88 5.50 -15.47
C LEU A 69 -6.79 6.60 -15.45
N THR A 70 -5.57 6.22 -15.07
CA THR A 70 -4.39 7.11 -15.07
C THR A 70 -3.42 6.86 -16.22
N GLU A 71 -3.73 5.99 -17.19
CA GLU A 71 -2.80 5.59 -18.25
C GLU A 71 -2.32 6.75 -19.12
N LYS A 72 -3.13 7.80 -19.28
CA LYS A 72 -2.74 9.01 -20.00
C LYS A 72 -1.77 9.94 -19.26
N MET A 73 -1.37 9.57 -18.04
CA MET A 73 -0.40 10.29 -17.22
C MET A 73 1.00 9.68 -17.42
N ASP A 74 1.49 9.69 -18.67
CA ASP A 74 2.68 8.95 -19.12
C ASP A 74 3.97 9.32 -18.39
N ASP A 75 4.11 10.57 -17.97
CA ASP A 75 5.29 11.08 -17.23
C ASP A 75 5.28 10.71 -15.73
N THR A 76 4.34 9.86 -15.30
CA THR A 76 4.22 9.43 -13.91
C THR A 76 4.69 8.00 -13.72
N CYS A 77 4.90 7.61 -12.46
CA CYS A 77 5.16 6.24 -12.09
C CYS A 77 3.99 5.61 -11.30
N VAL A 78 4.14 4.34 -10.97
CA VAL A 78 3.32 3.59 -10.04
C VAL A 78 4.18 3.22 -8.83
N VAL A 79 3.63 3.25 -7.63
CA VAL A 79 4.34 2.88 -6.39
C VAL A 79 3.54 1.82 -5.66
N GLU A 80 4.22 0.76 -5.23
CA GLU A 80 3.69 -0.28 -4.36
C GLU A 80 4.53 -0.31 -3.07
N ILE A 81 3.89 -0.18 -1.91
CA ILE A 81 4.52 -0.23 -0.59
C ILE A 81 4.02 -1.50 0.11
N GLY A 82 4.93 -2.45 0.32
CA GLY A 82 4.61 -3.81 0.73
C GLY A 82 4.46 -4.74 -0.47
N ALA A 83 5.58 -5.08 -1.13
CA ALA A 83 5.56 -5.90 -2.35
C ALA A 83 5.52 -7.41 -2.06
N TYR A 84 5.91 -7.83 -0.86
CA TYR A 84 5.91 -9.22 -0.41
C TYR A 84 6.51 -10.18 -1.45
N ARG A 85 5.71 -11.09 -2.02
CA ARG A 85 6.13 -12.09 -3.03
C ARG A 85 5.89 -11.65 -4.47
N GLY A 86 5.47 -10.40 -4.70
CA GLY A 86 5.38 -9.79 -6.02
C GLY A 86 4.14 -10.14 -6.86
N GLU A 87 3.09 -10.77 -6.29
CA GLU A 87 1.89 -11.11 -7.05
C GLU A 87 1.18 -9.86 -7.59
N THR A 88 0.93 -8.89 -6.72
CA THR A 88 0.33 -7.61 -7.12
C THR A 88 1.26 -6.81 -8.02
N SER A 89 2.57 -6.84 -7.71
CA SER A 89 3.60 -6.18 -8.53
C SER A 89 3.55 -6.63 -9.99
N VAL A 90 3.50 -7.95 -10.26
CA VAL A 90 3.44 -8.49 -11.63
C VAL A 90 2.14 -8.12 -12.33
N CYS A 91 1.00 -8.21 -11.62
CA CYS A 91 -0.28 -7.82 -12.19
C CYS A 91 -0.30 -6.33 -12.58
N LEU A 92 0.24 -5.45 -11.74
CA LEU A 92 0.37 -4.03 -12.07
C LEU A 92 1.34 -3.80 -13.23
N ALA A 93 2.51 -4.44 -13.21
CA ALA A 93 3.55 -4.24 -14.20
C ALA A 93 3.17 -4.74 -15.59
N SER A 94 2.38 -5.83 -15.70
CA SER A 94 1.90 -6.36 -16.98
C SER A 94 0.92 -5.43 -17.68
N GLU A 95 0.21 -4.58 -16.93
CA GLU A 95 -0.86 -3.73 -17.45
C GLU A 95 -0.44 -2.27 -17.72
N THR A 96 0.83 -1.93 -17.52
CA THR A 96 1.36 -0.60 -17.81
C THR A 96 2.80 -0.63 -18.29
N LYS A 97 3.19 0.36 -19.09
CA LYS A 97 4.59 0.61 -19.47
C LYS A 97 5.30 1.58 -18.51
N ARG A 98 4.55 2.23 -17.62
CA ARG A 98 5.10 3.13 -16.61
C ARG A 98 5.98 2.35 -15.64
N ARG A 99 6.99 3.02 -15.08
CA ARG A 99 7.83 2.43 -14.05
C ARG A 99 7.03 2.14 -12.80
N LEU A 100 7.14 0.92 -12.29
CA LEU A 100 6.59 0.48 -11.02
C LEU A 100 7.72 0.39 -9.98
N PHE A 101 7.64 1.18 -8.94
CA PHE A 101 8.54 1.09 -7.78
C PHE A 101 7.90 0.20 -6.73
N CYS A 102 8.55 -0.93 -6.44
CA CYS A 102 8.14 -1.87 -5.40
C CYS A 102 9.03 -1.68 -4.17
N ILE A 103 8.44 -1.28 -3.06
CA ILE A 103 9.15 -0.92 -1.82
C ILE A 103 8.83 -1.95 -0.76
N ASP A 104 9.84 -2.71 -0.31
CA ASP A 104 9.72 -3.69 0.78
C ASP A 104 11.10 -3.95 1.39
N PRO A 105 11.28 -3.80 2.71
CA PRO A 105 12.58 -4.01 3.36
C PRO A 105 12.93 -5.48 3.58
N TYR A 106 11.97 -6.40 3.57
CA TYR A 106 12.13 -7.84 3.86
C TYR A 106 12.86 -8.14 5.18
N ILE A 107 12.49 -7.42 6.24
CA ILE A 107 13.13 -7.53 7.57
C ILE A 107 12.38 -8.42 8.56
N GLY A 108 11.48 -9.28 8.05
CA GLY A 108 10.72 -10.25 8.85
C GLY A 108 9.40 -9.73 9.43
N TYR A 109 8.98 -8.51 9.07
CA TYR A 109 7.66 -7.99 9.37
C TYR A 109 6.85 -7.88 8.06
N GLY A 110 5.98 -8.85 7.80
CA GLY A 110 5.23 -8.97 6.55
C GLY A 110 6.00 -9.59 5.39
N GLY A 111 7.32 -9.66 5.43
CA GLY A 111 8.17 -10.30 4.45
C GLY A 111 9.58 -10.56 5.00
N ALA A 112 10.18 -11.70 4.65
CA ALA A 112 11.51 -12.11 5.04
C ALA A 112 12.40 -12.35 3.81
N GLU A 113 13.65 -12.74 4.00
CA GLU A 113 14.59 -12.98 2.89
C GLU A 113 14.10 -14.07 1.91
N ASP A 114 13.40 -15.09 2.40
CA ASP A 114 12.82 -16.15 1.56
C ASP A 114 11.70 -15.58 0.66
N ASP A 115 10.90 -14.64 1.16
CA ASP A 115 9.87 -13.94 0.37
C ASP A 115 10.49 -13.02 -0.68
N TYR A 116 11.63 -12.40 -0.35
CA TYR A 116 12.40 -11.61 -1.31
C TYR A 116 12.96 -12.44 -2.47
N ILE A 117 13.41 -13.66 -2.20
CA ILE A 117 13.88 -14.58 -3.24
C ILE A 117 12.72 -14.88 -4.22
N ILE A 118 11.52 -15.16 -3.69
CA ILE A 118 10.32 -15.40 -4.49
C ILE A 118 9.96 -14.14 -5.32
N PHE A 119 10.00 -12.97 -4.70
CA PHE A 119 9.75 -11.69 -5.37
C PHE A 119 10.70 -11.50 -6.57
N LYS A 120 12.01 -11.68 -6.37
CA LYS A 120 13.02 -11.52 -7.44
C LYS A 120 12.79 -12.47 -8.61
N ASP A 121 12.53 -13.74 -8.31
CA ASP A 121 12.27 -14.76 -9.34
C ASP A 121 11.03 -14.39 -10.16
N LYS A 122 9.95 -14.02 -9.47
CA LYS A 122 8.67 -13.67 -10.11
C LYS A 122 8.76 -12.41 -10.96
N THR A 123 9.50 -11.40 -10.53
CA THR A 123 9.59 -10.10 -11.20
C THR A 123 10.71 -10.01 -12.24
N ALA A 124 11.56 -11.04 -12.38
CA ALA A 124 12.74 -11.04 -13.25
C ALA A 124 12.46 -10.73 -14.73
N GLY A 125 11.24 -11.02 -15.21
CA GLY A 125 10.82 -10.78 -16.60
C GLY A 125 10.23 -9.39 -16.88
N TYR A 126 10.20 -8.49 -15.90
CA TYR A 126 9.54 -7.19 -15.99
C TYR A 126 10.53 -6.03 -15.92
N ASP A 127 10.90 -5.47 -17.06
CA ASP A 127 11.88 -4.38 -17.18
C ASP A 127 11.37 -3.05 -16.58
N ASN A 128 10.06 -2.92 -16.38
CA ASN A 128 9.43 -1.74 -15.81
C ASN A 128 9.34 -1.79 -14.27
N ILE A 129 9.75 -2.87 -13.60
CA ILE A 129 9.82 -2.96 -12.15
C ILE A 129 11.17 -2.44 -11.64
N THR A 130 11.13 -1.57 -10.64
CA THR A 130 12.30 -1.15 -9.84
C THR A 130 12.03 -1.52 -8.39
N HIS A 131 12.82 -2.44 -7.85
CA HIS A 131 12.72 -2.82 -6.45
C HIS A 131 13.61 -1.94 -5.56
N LEU A 132 13.03 -1.43 -4.48
CA LEU A 132 13.71 -0.67 -3.42
C LEU A 132 13.64 -1.49 -2.12
N LYS A 133 14.73 -2.24 -1.83
CA LYS A 133 14.84 -3.07 -0.61
C LYS A 133 15.13 -2.20 0.62
N MET A 134 14.15 -1.40 1.00
CA MET A 134 14.22 -0.46 2.12
C MET A 134 12.82 -0.16 2.66
N THR A 135 12.75 0.49 3.80
CA THR A 135 11.47 0.95 4.35
C THR A 135 10.85 2.06 3.49
N SER A 136 9.53 2.25 3.57
CA SER A 136 8.82 3.33 2.87
C SER A 136 9.36 4.71 3.22
N GLY A 137 9.78 4.90 4.49
CA GLY A 137 10.37 6.16 4.95
C GLY A 137 11.78 6.41 4.40
N GLU A 138 12.61 5.38 4.23
CA GLU A 138 13.92 5.48 3.58
C GLU A 138 13.75 5.76 2.08
N ALA A 139 12.88 5.02 1.41
CA ALA A 139 12.57 5.22 0.00
C ALA A 139 12.09 6.64 -0.28
N ARG A 140 11.24 7.21 0.61
CA ARG A 140 10.78 8.58 0.45
C ARG A 140 11.88 9.63 0.63
N LYS A 141 12.88 9.39 1.48
CA LYS A 141 14.03 10.30 1.64
C LYS A 141 14.95 10.34 0.42
N GLU A 142 15.04 9.21 -0.28
CA GLU A 142 15.85 9.06 -1.51
C GLU A 142 15.04 9.35 -2.78
N TRP A 143 13.74 9.66 -2.65
CA TRP A 143 12.84 9.90 -3.78
C TRP A 143 13.20 11.18 -4.53
N ASP A 144 13.25 11.08 -5.86
CA ASP A 144 13.37 12.27 -6.71
C ASP A 144 12.09 13.11 -6.62
N GLU A 145 12.20 14.35 -6.15
CA GLU A 145 11.05 15.26 -5.98
C GLU A 145 10.36 15.62 -7.31
N ASN A 146 11.03 15.41 -8.45
CA ASN A 146 10.41 15.58 -9.77
C ASN A 146 9.62 14.35 -10.23
N GLN A 147 9.81 13.20 -9.60
CA GLN A 147 9.11 11.97 -9.92
C GLN A 147 7.76 11.94 -9.22
N THR A 148 6.66 12.07 -9.97
CA THR A 148 5.30 11.96 -9.45
C THR A 148 4.69 10.59 -9.74
N ALA A 149 3.82 10.12 -8.85
CA ALA A 149 3.08 8.87 -9.00
C ALA A 149 1.63 9.14 -9.41
N SER A 150 1.06 8.32 -10.26
CA SER A 150 -0.36 8.35 -10.62
C SER A 150 -1.19 7.30 -9.88
N LEU A 151 -0.55 6.23 -9.41
CA LEU A 151 -1.12 5.23 -8.53
C LEU A 151 -0.12 4.90 -7.43
N ILE A 152 -0.57 4.91 -6.18
CA ILE A 152 0.17 4.43 -5.03
C ILE A 152 -0.68 3.37 -4.35
N PHE A 153 -0.15 2.16 -4.20
CA PHE A 153 -0.78 1.06 -3.47
C PHE A 153 -0.01 0.79 -2.18
N ILE A 154 -0.69 0.82 -1.05
CA ILE A 154 -0.11 0.60 0.29
C ILE A 154 -0.73 -0.67 0.89
N ASP A 155 0.09 -1.69 1.07
CA ASP A 155 -0.22 -2.98 1.69
C ASP A 155 0.97 -3.42 2.56
N ALA A 156 1.31 -2.62 3.57
CA ALA A 156 2.52 -2.82 4.38
C ALA A 156 2.19 -3.12 5.84
N VAL A 157 2.56 -2.26 6.79
CA VAL A 157 2.31 -2.46 8.23
C VAL A 157 0.89 -2.01 8.59
N HIS A 158 0.07 -2.94 9.08
CA HIS A 158 -1.38 -2.76 9.30
C HIS A 158 -1.71 -2.18 10.69
N ASP A 159 -1.07 -1.08 11.07
CA ASP A 159 -1.43 -0.30 12.25
C ASP A 159 -1.67 1.18 11.91
N TYR A 160 -2.30 1.91 12.83
CA TYR A 160 -2.64 3.31 12.61
C TYR A 160 -1.41 4.19 12.35
N ALA A 161 -0.34 3.97 13.11
CA ALA A 161 0.84 4.84 13.06
C ALA A 161 1.57 4.71 11.71
N ASN A 162 1.84 3.47 11.30
CA ASN A 162 2.56 3.19 10.06
C ASN A 162 1.70 3.51 8.83
N THR A 163 0.42 3.09 8.81
CA THR A 163 -0.48 3.41 7.70
C THR A 163 -0.66 4.93 7.54
N SER A 164 -0.86 5.67 8.66
CA SER A 164 -0.97 7.14 8.59
C SER A 164 0.33 7.80 8.15
N PHE A 165 1.48 7.25 8.56
CA PHE A 165 2.79 7.72 8.10
C PHE A 165 2.92 7.55 6.58
N ASP A 166 2.62 6.38 6.05
CA ASP A 166 2.72 6.10 4.62
C ASP A 166 1.76 6.99 3.81
N ILE A 167 0.49 7.12 4.23
CA ILE A 167 -0.46 8.01 3.57
C ILE A 167 0.08 9.45 3.54
N ASN A 168 0.45 10.02 4.69
CA ASN A 168 0.87 11.42 4.78
C ASN A 168 2.18 11.69 4.03
N THR A 169 3.08 10.72 4.01
CA THR A 169 4.38 10.83 3.36
C THR A 169 4.26 10.71 1.85
N TRP A 170 3.49 9.74 1.36
CA TRP A 170 3.43 9.41 -0.06
C TRP A 170 2.33 10.16 -0.83
N GLN A 171 1.27 10.66 -0.16
CA GLN A 171 0.28 11.51 -0.85
C GLN A 171 0.87 12.78 -1.47
N SER A 172 2.03 13.27 -0.98
CA SER A 172 2.73 14.42 -1.55
C SER A 172 3.26 14.13 -2.96
N VAL A 173 3.70 12.88 -3.18
CA VAL A 173 4.23 12.37 -4.47
C VAL A 173 3.11 12.08 -5.47
N LEU A 174 1.89 11.83 -5.00
CA LEU A 174 0.74 11.55 -5.87
C LEU A 174 0.36 12.77 -6.70
N CYS A 175 0.27 12.62 -8.01
CA CYS A 175 -0.15 13.71 -8.91
C CYS A 175 -1.65 14.03 -8.76
N LYS A 176 -2.06 15.20 -9.23
CA LYS A 176 -3.49 15.59 -9.25
C LYS A 176 -4.26 14.65 -10.17
N GLY A 177 -5.37 14.09 -9.68
CA GLY A 177 -6.19 13.10 -10.39
C GLY A 177 -5.70 11.66 -10.26
N GLY A 178 -4.54 11.44 -9.60
CA GLY A 178 -4.02 10.12 -9.26
C GLY A 178 -4.80 9.44 -8.14
N TYR A 179 -4.49 8.16 -7.90
CA TYR A 179 -5.17 7.31 -6.93
C TYR A 179 -4.21 6.78 -5.86
N LEU A 180 -4.67 6.79 -4.61
CA LEU A 180 -4.04 6.11 -3.48
C LEU A 180 -4.94 4.94 -3.07
N ALA A 181 -4.43 3.73 -3.10
CA ALA A 181 -5.12 2.52 -2.69
C ALA A 181 -4.54 1.98 -1.37
N LEU A 182 -5.42 1.59 -0.45
CA LEU A 182 -5.08 1.06 0.86
C LEU A 182 -5.72 -0.30 1.04
N HIS A 183 -4.93 -1.32 1.33
CA HIS A 183 -5.40 -2.66 1.67
C HIS A 183 -5.69 -2.81 3.17
N ASP A 184 -6.38 -3.87 3.56
CA ASP A 184 -6.71 -4.24 4.95
C ASP A 184 -7.49 -3.18 5.74
N VAL A 185 -8.32 -2.40 5.04
CA VAL A 185 -9.10 -1.32 5.66
C VAL A 185 -10.37 -1.81 6.38
N ASP A 186 -10.78 -3.05 6.20
CA ASP A 186 -12.06 -3.57 6.72
C ASP A 186 -11.93 -4.82 7.61
N GLN A 187 -10.75 -5.00 8.22
CA GLN A 187 -10.50 -6.06 9.17
C GLN A 187 -10.39 -5.51 10.61
N LYS A 188 -11.14 -6.10 11.55
CA LYS A 188 -11.09 -5.68 12.96
C LYS A 188 -9.72 -5.91 13.60
N ALA A 189 -8.95 -6.87 13.08
CA ALA A 189 -7.55 -7.08 13.48
C ALA A 189 -6.68 -5.87 13.15
N PHE A 190 -6.98 -5.18 12.05
CA PHE A 190 -6.26 -4.02 11.51
C PHE A 190 -7.08 -2.72 11.66
N ALA A 191 -7.72 -2.54 12.81
CA ALA A 191 -8.56 -1.38 13.08
C ALA A 191 -7.84 -0.03 12.92
N GLY A 192 -6.52 -0.01 13.10
CA GLY A 192 -5.68 1.15 12.86
C GLY A 192 -5.63 1.56 11.40
N THR A 193 -5.50 0.60 10.49
CA THR A 193 -5.53 0.82 9.04
C THR A 193 -6.89 1.39 8.60
N ARG A 194 -8.00 0.81 9.10
CA ARG A 194 -9.36 1.32 8.84
C ARG A 194 -9.52 2.78 9.27
N ARG A 195 -9.05 3.13 10.46
CA ARG A 195 -9.07 4.51 10.95
C ARG A 195 -8.24 5.45 10.07
N ALA A 196 -7.03 5.07 9.70
CA ALA A 196 -6.17 5.86 8.82
C ALA A 196 -6.83 6.09 7.45
N ALA A 197 -7.43 5.05 6.86
CA ALA A 197 -8.19 5.15 5.63
C ALA A 197 -9.41 6.07 5.77
N TYR A 198 -10.16 5.97 6.86
CA TYR A 198 -11.27 6.87 7.12
C TYR A 198 -10.84 8.34 7.22
N GLU A 199 -9.70 8.60 7.89
CA GLU A 199 -9.15 9.94 8.06
C GLU A 199 -8.56 10.50 6.75
N CYS A 200 -8.09 9.65 5.82
CA CYS A 200 -7.64 10.01 4.48
C CYS A 200 -8.71 10.79 3.69
N ARG A 201 -9.99 10.57 3.97
CA ARG A 201 -11.13 11.31 3.39
C ARG A 201 -11.15 12.81 3.67
N LYS A 202 -10.31 13.29 4.60
CA LYS A 202 -10.16 14.72 4.87
C LYS A 202 -9.38 15.45 3.78
N SER A 203 -8.52 14.74 3.06
CA SER A 203 -7.63 15.29 2.02
C SER A 203 -7.89 14.72 0.63
N MET A 204 -8.54 13.56 0.51
CA MET A 204 -8.82 12.90 -0.76
C MET A 204 -10.25 12.36 -0.81
N ASN A 205 -10.78 12.21 -2.03
CA ASN A 205 -12.13 11.68 -2.23
C ASN A 205 -12.11 10.15 -2.29
N LEU A 206 -12.96 9.47 -1.51
CA LEU A 206 -13.15 8.03 -1.64
C LEU A 206 -13.68 7.72 -3.03
N ALA A 207 -12.92 7.00 -3.84
CA ALA A 207 -13.24 6.64 -5.23
C ALA A 207 -13.80 5.22 -5.34
N ALA A 208 -13.26 4.26 -4.57
CA ALA A 208 -13.79 2.92 -4.44
C ALA A 208 -13.57 2.36 -3.02
N HIS A 209 -14.42 1.41 -2.64
CA HIS A 209 -14.24 0.56 -1.46
C HIS A 209 -14.87 -0.80 -1.79
N VAL A 210 -14.04 -1.82 -1.95
CA VAL A 210 -14.44 -3.18 -2.33
C VAL A 210 -13.77 -4.15 -1.38
N ASP A 211 -14.56 -4.94 -0.70
CA ASP A 211 -14.11 -5.84 0.35
C ASP A 211 -13.23 -5.09 1.37
N ASN A 212 -11.94 -5.35 1.31
CA ASN A 212 -10.93 -4.87 2.24
C ASN A 212 -9.98 -3.82 1.61
N LEU A 213 -10.31 -3.31 0.42
CA LEU A 213 -9.54 -2.33 -0.34
C LEU A 213 -10.30 -1.01 -0.45
N ALA A 214 -9.71 0.09 -0.03
CA ALA A 214 -10.21 1.44 -0.28
C ALA A 214 -9.29 2.20 -1.24
N ILE A 215 -9.88 2.90 -2.22
CA ILE A 215 -9.15 3.70 -3.22
C ILE A 215 -9.63 5.15 -3.13
N PHE A 216 -8.69 6.06 -3.00
CA PHE A 216 -8.91 7.50 -2.90
C PHE A 216 -8.36 8.21 -4.12
N LYS A 217 -9.05 9.28 -4.55
CA LYS A 217 -8.62 10.14 -5.66
C LYS A 217 -8.19 11.51 -5.12
N LYS A 218 -6.98 11.94 -5.52
CA LYS A 218 -6.41 13.26 -5.22
C LYS A 218 -6.97 14.37 -6.11
#